data_9929223c5fdf10946dfebd50c215edca
#
_entry.id   9929223c5fdf10946dfebd50c215edca
#
_cell.length_a   1.000
_cell.length_b   1.000
_cell.length_c   1.000
_cell.angle_alpha   90.00
_cell.angle_beta   90.00
_cell.angle_gamma   90.00
#
_symmetry.space_group_name_H-M   'P 1'
#
loop_
_entity.id
_entity.type
_entity.pdbx_description
1 polymer ?
#
loop_
_entity_poly.entity_id
_entity_poly.type
_entity_poly.pdbx_seq_one_letter_code
_entity_poly.pdbx_strand_id
1 'polypeptide(L)'
;SGISVEHNTVRKDVGVFDVSHMGEFIVRGKQSLNFLEYVCSNNINKIELERAQYNCFVNPDGGIIDDLIIYKIDLNKFMLVVNAANIRKDWKWLNTNLKGFNCTLTDVSNNTGLISVQGPKSLILISEIFEYKVENLKKFSFKNLIYNNENILVLSLIHI
;
A
#
# COMPACT_ATOMS: atom_id res chain seq x y z
N SER A 1 -21.66 21.10 5.76
CA SER A 1 -20.78 20.67 6.86
C SER A 1 -19.52 21.52 6.82
N GLY A 2 -18.84 21.69 7.93
CA GLY A 2 -17.60 22.45 8.01
C GLY A 2 -16.48 21.57 8.55
N ILE A 3 -15.22 22.00 8.36
CA ILE A 3 -14.01 21.24 8.76
C ILE A 3 -14.10 20.69 10.20
N SER A 4 -14.59 21.51 11.15
CA SER A 4 -14.74 21.08 12.54
C SER A 4 -15.76 19.95 12.73
N VAL A 5 -16.84 19.97 11.95
CA VAL A 5 -17.88 18.91 12.00
C VAL A 5 -17.32 17.62 11.41
N GLU A 6 -16.67 17.70 10.26
CA GLU A 6 -16.05 16.56 9.57
C GLU A 6 -14.95 15.94 10.43
N HIS A 7 -14.06 16.77 11.01
CA HIS A 7 -13.03 16.30 11.95
C HIS A 7 -13.64 15.54 13.13
N ASN A 8 -14.66 16.12 13.77
CA ASN A 8 -15.33 15.49 14.91
C ASN A 8 -16.03 14.19 14.52
N THR A 9 -16.61 14.10 13.31
CA THR A 9 -17.20 12.87 12.79
C THR A 9 -16.16 11.76 12.67
N VAL A 10 -15.00 12.02 12.04
CA VAL A 10 -13.92 11.04 11.94
C VAL A 10 -13.42 10.62 13.33
N ARG A 11 -13.32 11.54 14.28
CA ARG A 11 -12.85 11.23 15.64
C ARG A 11 -13.82 10.41 16.47
N LYS A 12 -15.12 10.51 16.23
CA LYS A 12 -16.19 9.88 17.05
C LYS A 12 -16.90 8.73 16.32
N ASP A 13 -16.79 8.69 15.01
CA ASP A 13 -17.52 7.77 14.14
C ASP A 13 -16.60 7.18 13.07
N VAL A 14 -16.83 7.50 11.81
CA VAL A 14 -16.06 7.03 10.68
C VAL A 14 -16.03 8.09 9.57
N GLY A 15 -14.89 8.19 8.89
CA GLY A 15 -14.72 8.97 7.67
C GLY A 15 -14.20 8.09 6.55
N VAL A 16 -14.69 8.32 5.33
CA VAL A 16 -14.25 7.65 4.11
C VAL A 16 -13.61 8.68 3.19
N PHE A 17 -12.39 8.41 2.75
CA PHE A 17 -11.57 9.32 1.95
C PHE A 17 -11.13 8.64 0.67
N ASP A 18 -11.42 9.27 -0.47
CA ASP A 18 -10.83 8.88 -1.74
C ASP A 18 -9.38 9.39 -1.80
N VAL A 19 -8.44 8.46 -1.84
CA VAL A 19 -7.00 8.70 -1.93
C VAL A 19 -6.41 8.06 -3.20
N SER A 20 -7.24 7.83 -4.22
CA SER A 20 -6.86 7.24 -5.51
C SER A 20 -5.85 8.07 -6.33
N HIS A 21 -5.46 9.25 -5.82
CA HIS A 21 -4.38 10.05 -6.37
C HIS A 21 -2.98 9.53 -6.04
N MET A 22 -2.88 8.54 -5.14
CA MET A 22 -1.62 7.84 -4.86
C MET A 22 -1.17 7.03 -6.09
N GLY A 23 0.09 6.61 -6.11
CA GLY A 23 0.62 5.76 -7.16
C GLY A 23 0.73 4.31 -6.73
N GLU A 24 0.37 3.38 -7.62
CA GLU A 24 0.49 1.95 -7.39
C GLU A 24 1.35 1.29 -8.48
N PHE A 25 2.43 0.64 -8.04
CA PHE A 25 3.34 -0.09 -8.93
C PHE A 25 3.38 -1.57 -8.56
N ILE A 26 3.44 -2.43 -9.57
CA ILE A 26 3.64 -3.86 -9.39
C ILE A 26 5.08 -4.22 -9.77
N VAL A 27 5.79 -4.84 -8.85
CA VAL A 27 7.09 -5.48 -9.09
C VAL A 27 6.87 -6.98 -9.09
N ARG A 28 7.22 -7.67 -10.20
CA ARG A 28 6.99 -9.11 -10.34
C ARG A 28 8.15 -9.79 -11.05
N GLY A 29 8.60 -10.94 -10.53
CA GLY A 29 9.63 -11.78 -11.15
C GLY A 29 10.52 -12.47 -10.13
N LYS A 30 11.36 -13.37 -10.60
CA LYS A 30 12.22 -14.21 -9.73
C LYS A 30 13.16 -13.40 -8.84
N GLN A 31 13.54 -12.20 -9.28
CA GLN A 31 14.43 -11.30 -8.53
C GLN A 31 13.72 -10.04 -7.99
N SER A 32 12.39 -10.05 -7.92
CA SER A 32 11.61 -8.93 -7.37
C SER A 32 12.01 -8.58 -5.93
N LEU A 33 12.23 -9.60 -5.10
CA LEU A 33 12.71 -9.42 -3.73
C LEU A 33 14.11 -8.76 -3.71
N ASN A 34 15.05 -9.30 -4.48
CA ASN A 34 16.43 -8.78 -4.54
C ASN A 34 16.46 -7.33 -5.05
N PHE A 35 15.61 -7.02 -6.03
CA PHE A 35 15.47 -5.66 -6.54
C PHE A 35 14.96 -4.70 -5.46
N LEU A 36 13.93 -5.08 -4.72
CA LEU A 36 13.37 -4.26 -3.65
C LEU A 36 14.37 -4.10 -2.47
N GLU A 37 15.10 -5.14 -2.11
CA GLU A 37 16.21 -5.05 -1.12
C GLU A 37 17.30 -4.06 -1.57
N TYR A 38 17.53 -3.93 -2.87
CA TYR A 38 18.55 -3.02 -3.41
C TYR A 38 18.10 -1.55 -3.37
N VAL A 39 16.80 -1.27 -3.60
CA VAL A 39 16.30 0.12 -3.72
C VAL A 39 15.65 0.67 -2.44
N CYS A 40 15.42 -0.16 -1.44
CA CYS A 40 14.70 0.17 -0.21
C CYS A 40 15.61 0.07 1.03
N SER A 41 15.29 0.84 2.07
CA SER A 41 16.08 0.91 3.30
C SER A 41 15.77 -0.19 4.31
N ASN A 42 14.53 -0.70 4.34
CA ASN A 42 14.11 -1.70 5.31
C ASN A 42 14.18 -3.11 4.71
N ASN A 43 14.33 -4.13 5.54
CA ASN A 43 14.54 -5.52 5.13
C ASN A 43 13.24 -6.14 4.58
N ILE A 44 13.17 -6.30 3.25
CA ILE A 44 12.01 -6.85 2.53
C ILE A 44 11.85 -8.36 2.79
N ASN A 45 12.94 -9.08 3.10
CA ASN A 45 12.88 -10.50 3.42
C ASN A 45 12.01 -10.80 4.64
N LYS A 46 11.83 -9.83 5.55
CA LYS A 46 10.99 -9.97 6.74
C LYS A 46 9.50 -9.82 6.46
N ILE A 47 9.12 -9.43 5.25
CA ILE A 47 7.69 -9.32 4.90
C ILE A 47 7.15 -10.73 4.62
N GLU A 48 6.22 -11.17 5.45
CA GLU A 48 5.46 -12.41 5.23
C GLU A 48 4.39 -12.22 4.14
N LEU A 49 3.85 -13.30 3.60
CA LEU A 49 2.73 -13.24 2.65
C LEU A 49 1.51 -12.57 3.31
N GLU A 50 0.74 -11.83 2.50
CA GLU A 50 -0.42 -11.04 2.96
C GLU A 50 -0.05 -9.99 4.03
N ARG A 51 1.22 -9.53 4.03
CA ARG A 51 1.70 -8.46 4.91
C ARG A 51 2.18 -7.26 4.10
N ALA A 52 2.11 -6.10 4.74
CA ALA A 52 2.69 -4.87 4.23
C ALA A 52 3.81 -4.38 5.14
N GLN A 53 4.67 -3.53 4.61
CA GLN A 53 5.77 -2.90 5.35
C GLN A 53 5.93 -1.45 4.91
N TYR A 54 6.04 -0.54 5.88
CA TYR A 54 6.48 0.82 5.62
C TYR A 54 7.97 0.83 5.31
N ASN A 55 8.34 1.56 4.27
CA ASN A 55 9.71 1.59 3.75
C ASN A 55 10.07 2.97 3.17
N CYS A 56 11.34 3.15 2.81
CA CYS A 56 11.83 4.34 2.10
C CYS A 56 12.71 3.92 0.93
N PHE A 57 12.61 4.65 -0.17
CA PHE A 57 13.65 4.66 -1.20
C PHE A 57 14.79 5.57 -0.75
N VAL A 58 16.00 5.10 -0.92
CA VAL A 58 17.22 5.84 -0.52
C VAL A 58 18.19 5.94 -1.70
N ASN A 59 18.88 7.07 -1.79
CA ASN A 59 19.93 7.27 -2.79
C ASN A 59 21.30 6.80 -2.24
N PRO A 60 22.32 6.66 -3.10
CA PRO A 60 23.66 6.23 -2.68
C PRO A 60 24.33 7.14 -1.65
N ASP A 61 23.91 8.41 -1.58
CA ASP A 61 24.45 9.40 -0.63
C ASP A 61 23.75 9.34 0.74
N GLY A 62 22.81 8.39 0.92
CA GLY A 62 22.04 8.20 2.16
C GLY A 62 20.83 9.11 2.31
N GLY A 63 20.50 9.91 1.29
CA GLY A 63 19.29 10.75 1.28
C GLY A 63 18.03 9.93 0.99
N ILE A 64 16.92 10.31 1.60
CA ILE A 64 15.60 9.71 1.33
C ILE A 64 15.04 10.31 0.03
N ILE A 65 14.64 9.45 -0.89
CA ILE A 65 13.96 9.83 -2.13
C ILE A 65 12.48 10.01 -1.86
N ASP A 66 11.83 8.97 -1.30
CA ASP A 66 10.44 8.98 -0.86
C ASP A 66 10.18 7.86 0.15
N ASP A 67 9.05 7.92 0.84
CA ASP A 67 8.52 6.83 1.65
C ASP A 67 7.38 6.11 0.90
N LEU A 68 7.16 4.85 1.24
CA LEU A 68 6.16 4.01 0.57
C LEU A 68 5.68 2.89 1.48
N ILE A 69 4.59 2.24 1.05
CA ILE A 69 4.15 0.98 1.64
C ILE A 69 4.33 -0.13 0.60
N ILE A 70 4.98 -1.20 1.01
CA ILE A 70 5.21 -2.40 0.19
C ILE A 70 4.33 -3.52 0.69
N TYR A 71 3.53 -4.09 -0.21
CA TYR A 71 2.64 -5.23 0.03
C TYR A 71 3.23 -6.48 -0.62
N LYS A 72 3.40 -7.55 0.14
CA LYS A 72 3.81 -8.85 -0.42
C LYS A 72 2.59 -9.66 -0.82
N ILE A 73 2.23 -9.55 -2.10
CA ILE A 73 1.05 -10.22 -2.67
C ILE A 73 1.29 -11.72 -2.88
N ASP A 74 2.53 -12.09 -3.30
CA ASP A 74 2.96 -13.44 -3.58
C ASP A 74 4.48 -13.54 -3.36
N LEU A 75 5.07 -14.72 -3.45
CA LEU A 75 6.52 -14.95 -3.30
C LEU A 75 7.36 -14.04 -4.21
N ASN A 76 6.88 -13.81 -5.43
CA ASN A 76 7.58 -13.04 -6.47
C ASN A 76 6.73 -11.87 -7.00
N LYS A 77 5.78 -11.37 -6.20
CA LYS A 77 4.91 -10.25 -6.59
C LYS A 77 4.69 -9.31 -5.41
N PHE A 78 5.05 -8.07 -5.62
CA PHE A 78 4.88 -6.98 -4.66
C PHE A 78 4.08 -5.85 -5.28
N MET A 79 3.27 -5.17 -4.46
CA MET A 79 2.65 -3.90 -4.82
C MET A 79 3.28 -2.81 -3.97
N LEU A 80 3.63 -1.71 -4.61
CA LEU A 80 4.17 -0.51 -3.99
C LEU A 80 3.11 0.58 -4.05
N VAL A 81 2.78 1.19 -2.91
CA VAL A 81 1.93 2.38 -2.86
C VAL A 81 2.81 3.56 -2.51
N VAL A 82 2.88 4.54 -3.43
CA VAL A 82 3.78 5.69 -3.36
C VAL A 82 3.02 7.01 -3.30
N ASN A 83 3.67 8.06 -2.83
CA ASN A 83 3.06 9.37 -2.66
C ASN A 83 2.72 10.04 -4.01
N ALA A 84 1.53 10.61 -4.11
CA ALA A 84 0.98 11.24 -5.31
C ALA A 84 1.94 12.25 -5.97
N ALA A 85 2.53 13.13 -5.17
CA ALA A 85 3.46 14.16 -5.67
C ALA A 85 4.77 13.58 -6.23
N ASN A 86 5.11 12.35 -5.87
CA ASN A 86 6.38 11.72 -6.16
C ASN A 86 6.29 10.57 -7.18
N ILE A 87 5.09 10.22 -7.69
CA ILE A 87 4.86 9.09 -8.62
C ILE A 87 5.90 9.06 -9.75
N ARG A 88 6.12 10.19 -10.44
CA ARG A 88 7.09 10.27 -11.56
C ARG A 88 8.53 10.11 -11.09
N LYS A 89 8.88 10.65 -9.94
CA LYS A 89 10.22 10.58 -9.35
C LYS A 89 10.53 9.13 -8.94
N ASP A 90 9.60 8.48 -8.28
CA ASP A 90 9.74 7.10 -7.79
C ASP A 90 9.75 6.10 -8.94
N TRP A 91 8.89 6.30 -9.94
CA TRP A 91 8.91 5.53 -11.18
C TRP A 91 10.26 5.62 -11.89
N LYS A 92 10.80 6.83 -12.03
CA LYS A 92 12.12 7.03 -12.64
C LYS A 92 13.22 6.35 -11.83
N TRP A 93 13.18 6.47 -10.50
CA TRP A 93 14.14 5.83 -9.60
C TRP A 93 14.13 4.31 -9.77
N LEU A 94 12.96 3.71 -9.70
CA LEU A 94 12.79 2.26 -9.85
C LEU A 94 13.27 1.79 -11.23
N ASN A 95 12.87 2.43 -12.32
CA ASN A 95 13.29 2.06 -13.67
C ASN A 95 14.80 2.20 -13.90
N THR A 96 15.42 3.21 -13.32
CA THR A 96 16.88 3.40 -13.44
C THR A 96 17.63 2.25 -12.78
N ASN A 97 17.11 1.73 -11.66
CA ASN A 97 17.75 0.68 -10.87
C ASN A 97 17.28 -0.74 -11.22
N LEU A 98 16.28 -0.88 -12.10
CA LEU A 98 15.73 -2.19 -12.48
C LEU A 98 16.70 -3.01 -13.34
N LYS A 99 17.61 -2.35 -14.03
CA LYS A 99 18.55 -2.99 -14.97
C LYS A 99 19.42 -4.03 -14.24
N GLY A 100 19.43 -5.23 -14.76
CA GLY A 100 20.21 -6.36 -14.22
C GLY A 100 19.39 -7.29 -13.31
N PHE A 101 18.16 -6.94 -12.98
CA PHE A 101 17.25 -7.81 -12.22
C PHE A 101 16.23 -8.52 -13.12
N ASN A 102 16.05 -9.82 -12.92
CA ASN A 102 15.03 -10.60 -13.63
C ASN A 102 13.64 -10.37 -12.96
N CYS A 103 13.11 -9.18 -13.13
CA CYS A 103 11.77 -8.80 -12.72
C CYS A 103 11.22 -7.68 -13.62
N THR A 104 9.92 -7.47 -13.56
CA THR A 104 9.19 -6.41 -14.29
C THR A 104 8.64 -5.39 -13.30
N LEU A 105 8.54 -4.15 -13.74
CA LEU A 105 7.87 -3.05 -13.06
C LEU A 105 6.70 -2.59 -13.94
N THR A 106 5.51 -2.48 -13.36
CA THR A 106 4.30 -2.05 -14.06
C THR A 106 3.59 -0.98 -13.24
N ASP A 107 3.26 0.14 -13.86
CA ASP A 107 2.41 1.18 -13.26
C ASP A 107 0.94 0.78 -13.47
N VAL A 108 0.21 0.63 -12.38
CA VAL A 108 -1.21 0.27 -12.36
C VAL A 108 -2.08 1.37 -11.73
N SER A 109 -1.50 2.54 -11.47
CA SER A 109 -2.16 3.65 -10.77
C SER A 109 -3.47 4.07 -11.43
N ASN A 110 -3.52 4.14 -12.76
CA ASN A 110 -4.75 4.51 -13.48
C ASN A 110 -5.85 3.44 -13.45
N ASN A 111 -5.53 2.23 -13.00
CA ASN A 111 -6.45 1.09 -12.93
C ASN A 111 -6.73 0.66 -11.48
N THR A 112 -6.29 1.47 -10.51
CA THR A 112 -6.43 1.18 -9.08
C THR A 112 -7.15 2.34 -8.39
N GLY A 113 -8.24 2.05 -7.70
CA GLY A 113 -8.86 2.98 -6.76
C GLY A 113 -8.35 2.69 -5.35
N LEU A 114 -8.06 3.73 -4.57
CA LEU A 114 -7.63 3.61 -3.19
C LEU A 114 -8.55 4.41 -2.27
N ILE A 115 -9.13 3.73 -1.27
CA ILE A 115 -10.02 4.34 -0.29
C ILE A 115 -9.44 4.15 1.10
N SER A 116 -9.38 5.24 1.87
CA SER A 116 -9.01 5.20 3.28
C SER A 116 -10.25 5.34 4.15
N VAL A 117 -10.46 4.37 5.05
CA VAL A 117 -11.57 4.37 6.01
C VAL A 117 -10.99 4.55 7.41
N GLN A 118 -11.32 5.65 8.06
CA GLN A 118 -10.71 6.07 9.33
C GLN A 118 -11.75 6.39 10.38
N GLY A 119 -11.43 6.12 11.64
CA GLY A 119 -12.28 6.41 12.80
C GLY A 119 -12.59 5.18 13.63
N PRO A 120 -13.14 5.36 14.86
CA PRO A 120 -13.37 4.26 15.80
C PRO A 120 -14.36 3.21 15.29
N LYS A 121 -15.25 3.55 14.35
CA LYS A 121 -16.21 2.61 13.75
C LYS A 121 -15.78 2.07 12.38
N SER A 122 -14.55 2.34 11.92
CA SER A 122 -14.06 1.89 10.61
C SER A 122 -14.11 0.38 10.43
N LEU A 123 -13.70 -0.38 11.46
CA LEU A 123 -13.74 -1.85 11.42
C LEU A 123 -15.15 -2.40 11.32
N ILE A 124 -16.11 -1.79 12.03
CA ILE A 124 -17.52 -2.18 11.99
C ILE A 124 -18.07 -1.98 10.57
N LEU A 125 -17.86 -0.77 10.02
CA LEU A 125 -18.33 -0.43 8.67
C LEU A 125 -17.78 -1.38 7.61
N ILE A 126 -16.47 -1.64 7.62
CA ILE A 126 -15.82 -2.53 6.65
C ILE A 126 -16.29 -3.97 6.82
N SER A 127 -16.48 -4.45 8.07
CA SER A 127 -16.99 -5.79 8.35
C SER A 127 -18.41 -6.00 7.84
N GLU A 128 -19.27 -4.99 7.96
CA GLU A 128 -20.64 -5.02 7.46
C GLU A 128 -20.69 -5.01 5.92
N ILE A 129 -19.88 -4.15 5.27
CA ILE A 129 -19.89 -4.04 3.80
C ILE A 129 -19.39 -5.34 3.13
N PHE A 130 -18.34 -5.93 3.67
CA PHE A 130 -17.69 -7.09 3.05
C PHE A 130 -18.12 -8.43 3.66
N GLU A 131 -19.02 -8.43 4.64
CA GLU A 131 -19.43 -9.64 5.39
C GLU A 131 -18.23 -10.44 5.92
N TYR A 132 -17.16 -9.72 6.28
CA TYR A 132 -15.89 -10.29 6.73
C TYR A 132 -15.40 -9.61 8.03
N LYS A 133 -15.02 -10.43 9.02
CA LYS A 133 -14.54 -9.93 10.32
C LYS A 133 -13.14 -9.35 10.21
N VAL A 134 -13.03 -8.09 9.79
CA VAL A 134 -11.75 -7.39 9.61
C VAL A 134 -11.01 -7.11 10.92
N GLU A 135 -11.67 -7.20 12.09
CA GLU A 135 -11.04 -7.11 13.41
C GLU A 135 -9.94 -8.16 13.62
N ASN A 136 -10.00 -9.27 12.87
CA ASN A 136 -8.99 -10.31 12.89
C ASN A 136 -7.73 -9.96 12.08
N LEU A 137 -7.76 -8.90 11.27
CA LEU A 137 -6.60 -8.44 10.53
C LEU A 137 -5.60 -7.76 11.48
N LYS A 138 -4.41 -8.34 11.58
CA LYS A 138 -3.31 -7.74 12.33
C LYS A 138 -2.84 -6.46 11.64
N LYS A 139 -2.25 -5.54 12.40
CA LYS A 139 -1.59 -4.36 11.84
C LYS A 139 -0.62 -4.75 10.72
N PHE A 140 -0.64 -4.01 9.62
CA PHE A 140 0.10 -4.30 8.40
C PHE A 140 -0.17 -5.68 7.79
N SER A 141 -1.34 -6.26 8.02
CA SER A 141 -1.82 -7.40 7.23
C SER A 141 -2.96 -6.97 6.31
N PHE A 142 -3.10 -7.69 5.21
CA PHE A 142 -4.18 -7.47 4.27
C PHE A 142 -4.85 -8.78 3.88
N LYS A 143 -6.05 -8.66 3.33
CA LYS A 143 -6.80 -9.79 2.77
C LYS A 143 -7.39 -9.40 1.43
N ASN A 144 -7.33 -10.32 0.48
CA ASN A 144 -8.09 -10.18 -0.76
C ASN A 144 -9.51 -10.68 -0.52
N LEU A 145 -10.48 -9.83 -0.77
CA LEU A 145 -11.90 -10.12 -0.69
C LEU A 145 -12.53 -9.96 -2.08
N ILE A 146 -13.66 -10.60 -2.31
CA ILE A 146 -14.45 -10.41 -3.52
C ILE A 146 -15.71 -9.65 -3.15
N TYR A 147 -15.97 -8.54 -3.81
CA TYR A 147 -17.18 -7.75 -3.65
C TYR A 147 -17.72 -7.36 -5.03
N ASN A 148 -18.97 -7.68 -5.32
CA ASN A 148 -19.61 -7.47 -6.63
C ASN A 148 -18.77 -8.00 -7.82
N ASN A 149 -18.18 -9.19 -7.66
CA ASN A 149 -17.27 -9.84 -8.64
C ASN A 149 -15.93 -9.10 -8.87
N GLU A 150 -15.60 -8.10 -8.07
CA GLU A 150 -14.32 -7.39 -8.12
C GLU A 150 -13.41 -7.84 -6.95
N ASN A 151 -12.11 -7.90 -7.23
CA ASN A 151 -11.11 -8.18 -6.20
C ASN A 151 -10.78 -6.90 -5.43
N ILE A 152 -10.98 -6.93 -4.14
CA ILE A 152 -10.68 -5.83 -3.23
C ILE A 152 -9.63 -6.26 -2.22
N LEU A 153 -8.56 -5.48 -2.10
CA LEU A 153 -7.54 -5.68 -1.09
C LEU A 153 -7.86 -4.80 0.12
N VAL A 154 -8.15 -5.40 1.26
CA VAL A 154 -8.42 -4.70 2.51
C VAL A 154 -7.19 -4.80 3.40
N LEU A 155 -6.56 -3.66 3.69
CA LEU A 155 -5.37 -3.54 4.55
C LEU A 155 -5.74 -2.94 5.90
N SER A 156 -5.26 -3.56 6.98
CA SER A 156 -5.23 -2.96 8.30
C SER A 156 -3.88 -2.25 8.52
N LEU A 157 -3.89 -0.92 8.37
CA LEU A 157 -2.65 -0.14 8.47
C LEU A 157 -2.31 0.24 9.94
N ILE A 158 -3.31 0.73 10.68
CA ILE A 158 -3.16 1.17 12.06
C ILE A 158 -4.34 0.65 12.87
N HIS A 159 -4.06 -0.08 13.96
CA HIS A 159 -5.02 -0.27 15.05
C HIS A 159 -4.72 0.77 16.12
N ILE A 160 -5.62 1.66 16.31
CA ILE A 160 -5.60 2.60 17.44
C ILE A 160 -6.44 2.00 18.57
#